data_d1f0f9fbd8c145ed758ed209932d940a
#
_entry.id   d1f0f9fbd8c145ed758ed209932d940a
#
_cell.length_a   1.000
_cell.length_b   1.000
_cell.length_c   1.000
_cell.angle_alpha   90.00
_cell.angle_beta   90.00
_cell.angle_gamma   90.00
#
_symmetry.space_group_name_H-M   'P 1'
#
loop_
_entity.id
_entity.type
_entity.pdbx_description
1 polymer ?
#
loop_
_entity_poly.entity_id
_entity_poly.type
_entity_poly.pdbx_seq_one_letter_code
_entity_poly.pdbx_strand_id
1 'polypeptide(L)'
;HVFFRCGTGILLLFNAEATRRPPAPDARLPVPPHGAQGPGHLCLAAGAEEITRWKAHLEANGVAVEADFLWPGGGRSIYFRDPSGNSLEFAEPKIWGL
;
A
#
# COMPACT_ATOMS: atom_id res chain seq x y z
N HIS A 1 -9.42 11.08 -6.66
CA HIS A 1 -8.72 10.54 -5.48
C HIS A 1 -9.66 9.75 -4.59
N VAL A 2 -9.10 8.80 -3.85
CA VAL A 2 -9.84 7.98 -2.89
C VAL A 2 -9.04 7.95 -1.59
N PHE A 3 -9.73 8.06 -0.47
CA PHE A 3 -9.10 8.06 0.85
C PHE A 3 -9.61 6.86 1.65
N PHE A 4 -8.68 6.15 2.27
CA PHE A 4 -8.99 5.02 3.14
C PHE A 4 -8.48 5.31 4.55
N ARG A 5 -9.30 5.03 5.54
CA ARG A 5 -8.85 5.07 6.93
C ARG A 5 -8.09 3.79 7.24
N CYS A 6 -6.88 3.92 7.75
CA CYS A 6 -6.02 2.79 8.13
C CYS A 6 -5.59 2.97 9.58
N GLY A 7 -6.38 2.44 10.52
CA GLY A 7 -6.13 2.68 11.96
C GLY A 7 -6.20 4.17 12.27
N THR A 8 -5.10 4.75 12.73
CA THR A 8 -4.98 6.18 13.01
C THR A 8 -4.45 6.97 11.80
N GLY A 9 -4.08 6.27 10.73
CA GLY A 9 -3.57 6.89 9.51
C GLY A 9 -4.61 6.96 8.41
N ILE A 10 -4.25 7.63 7.34
CA ILE A 10 -5.06 7.76 6.13
C ILE A 10 -4.20 7.35 4.94
N LEU A 11 -4.71 6.44 4.11
CA LEU A 11 -4.09 6.10 2.83
C LEU A 11 -4.80 6.88 1.73
N LEU A 12 -4.03 7.60 0.93
CA LEU A 12 -4.55 8.41 -0.16
C LEU A 12 -4.16 7.78 -1.49
N LEU A 13 -5.14 7.56 -2.36
CA LEU A 13 -4.90 7.11 -3.72
C LEU A 13 -5.23 8.24 -4.70
N PHE A 14 -4.30 8.54 -5.59
CA PHE A 14 -4.45 9.61 -6.57
C PHE A 14 -4.27 9.08 -8.00
N ASN A 15 -4.95 9.75 -8.92
CA ASN A 15 -4.69 9.56 -10.33
C ASN A 15 -3.49 10.45 -10.71
N ALA A 16 -2.35 9.85 -11.05
CA ALA A 16 -1.11 10.56 -11.36
C ALA A 16 -1.28 11.55 -12.53
N GLU A 17 -2.08 11.21 -13.51
CA GLU A 17 -2.34 12.11 -14.65
C GLU A 17 -3.02 13.41 -14.21
N ALA A 18 -3.90 13.33 -13.21
CA ALA A 18 -4.60 14.51 -12.70
C ALA A 18 -3.71 15.31 -11.74
N THR A 19 -3.01 14.64 -10.83
CA THR A 19 -2.24 15.33 -9.77
C THR A 19 -0.91 15.89 -10.25
N ARG A 20 -0.36 15.41 -11.34
CA ARG A 20 0.90 15.97 -11.90
C ARG A 20 0.74 17.32 -12.57
N ARG A 21 -0.50 17.75 -12.77
CA ARG A 21 -0.78 19.08 -13.36
C ARG A 21 -0.55 20.15 -12.31
N PRO A 22 0.17 21.24 -12.64
CA PRO A 22 0.31 22.34 -11.69
C PRO A 22 -1.04 23.00 -11.40
N PRO A 23 -1.22 23.56 -10.21
CA PRO A 23 -2.44 24.28 -9.90
C PRO A 23 -2.57 25.53 -10.80
N ALA A 24 -3.83 25.95 -11.05
CA ALA A 24 -4.06 27.19 -11.78
C ALA A 24 -3.46 28.37 -10.98
N PRO A 25 -3.02 29.46 -11.69
CA PRO A 25 -2.43 30.62 -11.00
C PRO A 25 -3.33 31.24 -9.94
N ASP A 26 -4.66 31.13 -10.10
CA ASP A 26 -5.67 31.66 -9.18
C ASP A 26 -6.27 30.57 -8.28
N ALA A 27 -5.63 29.42 -8.18
CA ALA A 27 -6.14 28.33 -7.35
C ALA A 27 -6.23 28.75 -5.89
N ARG A 28 -7.37 28.46 -5.27
CA ARG A 28 -7.60 28.77 -3.86
C ARG A 28 -6.63 27.97 -2.96
N LEU A 29 -6.36 26.73 -3.32
CA LEU A 29 -5.45 25.84 -2.61
C LEU A 29 -4.34 25.42 -3.57
N PRO A 30 -3.17 26.07 -3.50
CA PRO A 30 -2.09 25.81 -4.48
C PRO A 30 -1.30 24.55 -4.11
N VAL A 31 -1.96 23.42 -4.16
CA VAL A 31 -1.32 22.12 -3.88
C VAL A 31 -0.26 21.84 -4.94
N PRO A 32 0.99 21.58 -4.55
CA PRO A 32 2.04 21.28 -5.52
C PRO A 32 1.71 20.03 -6.34
N PRO A 33 2.12 19.98 -7.60
CA PRO A 33 1.91 18.81 -8.44
C PRO A 33 2.71 17.61 -7.94
N HIS A 34 2.14 16.44 -8.09
CA HIS A 34 2.81 15.18 -7.79
C HIS A 34 2.21 14.06 -8.63
N GLY A 35 2.92 12.94 -8.70
CA GLY A 35 2.43 11.76 -9.39
C GLY A 35 3.58 10.95 -9.97
N ALA A 36 3.54 9.66 -9.73
CA ALA A 36 4.45 8.70 -10.33
C ALA A 36 3.65 7.74 -11.18
N GLN A 37 4.25 7.21 -12.23
CA GLN A 37 3.63 6.24 -13.12
C GLN A 37 4.33 4.89 -13.03
N GLY A 38 3.60 3.83 -13.34
CA GLY A 38 4.08 2.48 -13.22
C GLY A 38 3.79 1.87 -11.85
N PRO A 39 4.08 0.58 -11.68
CA PRO A 39 3.80 -0.12 -10.42
C PRO A 39 4.69 0.40 -9.28
N GLY A 40 4.04 0.87 -8.24
CA GLY A 40 4.71 1.27 -7.01
C GLY A 40 4.71 0.16 -5.97
N HIS A 41 5.18 0.48 -4.76
CA HIS A 41 5.20 -0.46 -3.64
C HIS A 41 4.81 0.24 -2.35
N LEU A 42 3.93 -0.42 -1.57
CA LEU A 42 3.52 0.04 -0.25
C LEU A 42 3.60 -1.14 0.71
N CYS A 43 4.25 -0.94 1.85
CA CYS A 43 4.32 -1.94 2.91
C CYS A 43 3.54 -1.45 4.14
N LEU A 44 2.65 -2.30 4.63
CA LEU A 44 1.85 -2.05 5.81
C LEU A 44 2.30 -2.97 6.94
N ALA A 45 2.45 -2.43 8.15
CA ALA A 45 2.85 -3.22 9.31
C ALA A 45 1.69 -4.09 9.79
N ALA A 46 1.98 -5.35 10.11
CA ALA A 46 1.02 -6.26 10.70
C ALA A 46 1.75 -7.34 11.50
N GLY A 47 1.12 -7.82 12.58
CA GLY A 47 1.66 -8.95 13.34
C GLY A 47 1.47 -10.28 12.63
N ALA A 48 2.14 -11.33 13.11
CA ALA A 48 2.10 -12.66 12.48
C ALA A 48 0.68 -13.20 12.31
N GLU A 49 -0.14 -13.09 13.37
CA GLU A 49 -1.53 -13.57 13.32
C GLU A 49 -2.39 -12.73 12.40
N GLU A 50 -2.15 -11.41 12.38
CA GLU A 50 -2.87 -10.50 11.48
C GLU A 50 -2.56 -10.84 10.02
N ILE A 51 -1.30 -11.15 9.70
CA ILE A 51 -0.90 -11.54 8.34
C ILE A 51 -1.62 -12.81 7.91
N THR A 52 -1.74 -13.79 8.81
CA THR A 52 -2.51 -15.01 8.52
C THR A 52 -3.97 -14.69 8.22
N ARG A 53 -4.60 -13.81 9.01
CA ARG A 53 -5.98 -13.38 8.78
C ARG A 53 -6.12 -12.59 7.48
N TRP A 54 -5.16 -11.70 7.20
CA TRP A 54 -5.15 -10.94 5.95
C TRP A 54 -5.03 -11.83 4.73
N LYS A 55 -4.16 -12.83 4.78
CA LYS A 55 -4.04 -13.79 3.69
C LYS A 55 -5.36 -14.49 3.41
N ALA A 56 -6.01 -15.00 4.45
CA ALA A 56 -7.30 -15.64 4.31
C ALA A 56 -8.37 -14.69 3.74
N HIS A 57 -8.39 -13.45 4.20
CA HIS A 57 -9.32 -12.43 3.74
C HIS A 57 -9.10 -12.08 2.27
N LEU A 58 -7.85 -11.88 1.87
CA LEU A 58 -7.49 -11.60 0.48
C LEU A 58 -7.93 -12.74 -0.44
N GLU A 59 -7.59 -13.96 -0.09
CA GLU A 59 -7.94 -15.13 -0.89
C GLU A 59 -9.45 -15.33 -0.97
N ALA A 60 -10.18 -15.09 0.14
CA ALA A 60 -11.64 -15.16 0.15
C ALA A 60 -12.30 -14.12 -0.76
N ASN A 61 -11.61 -13.02 -1.03
CA ASN A 61 -12.07 -11.96 -1.92
C ASN A 61 -11.47 -12.03 -3.34
N GLY A 62 -10.87 -13.16 -3.68
CA GLY A 62 -10.33 -13.38 -5.03
C GLY A 62 -9.02 -12.67 -5.32
N VAL A 63 -8.32 -12.19 -4.29
CA VAL A 63 -7.01 -11.54 -4.45
C VAL A 63 -5.92 -12.57 -4.21
N ALA A 64 -5.11 -12.85 -5.24
CA ALA A 64 -4.01 -13.80 -5.14
C ALA A 64 -2.89 -13.26 -4.26
N VAL A 65 -2.38 -14.08 -3.35
CA VAL A 65 -1.16 -13.78 -2.61
C VAL A 65 0.02 -14.24 -3.46
N GLU A 66 0.78 -13.28 -3.98
CA GLU A 66 1.85 -13.53 -4.94
C GLU A 66 3.08 -14.14 -4.29
N ALA A 67 3.36 -13.79 -3.04
CA ALA A 67 4.47 -14.32 -2.27
C ALA A 67 4.11 -14.36 -0.78
N ASP A 68 4.65 -15.33 -0.08
CA ASP A 68 4.44 -15.54 1.34
C ASP A 68 5.67 -16.27 1.89
N PHE A 69 6.47 -15.58 2.70
CA PHE A 69 7.72 -16.17 3.18
C PHE A 69 8.19 -15.56 4.49
N LEU A 70 9.12 -16.26 5.11
CA LEU A 70 9.85 -15.79 6.29
C LEU A 70 11.22 -15.27 5.86
N TRP A 71 11.58 -14.10 6.36
CA TRP A 71 12.92 -13.54 6.14
C TRP A 71 13.96 -14.34 6.91
N PRO A 72 15.21 -14.40 6.44
CA PRO A 72 16.25 -15.19 7.12
C PRO A 72 16.45 -14.87 8.61
N GLY A 73 16.28 -13.61 9.00
CA GLY A 73 16.38 -13.18 10.40
C GLY A 73 15.09 -13.34 11.20
N GLY A 74 14.05 -13.90 10.62
CA GLY A 74 12.72 -14.02 11.21
C GLY A 74 11.81 -12.87 10.75
N GLY A 75 10.49 -13.09 10.91
CA GLY A 75 9.47 -12.17 10.44
C GLY A 75 8.92 -12.58 9.08
N ARG A 76 7.62 -12.39 8.93
CA ARG A 76 6.86 -12.82 7.75
C ARG A 76 6.43 -11.64 6.91
N SER A 77 6.47 -11.82 5.60
CA SER A 77 5.84 -10.89 4.65
C SER A 77 4.93 -11.66 3.71
N ILE A 78 3.83 -11.02 3.32
CA ILE A 78 2.99 -11.46 2.21
C ILE A 78 2.86 -10.32 1.23
N TYR A 79 2.78 -10.67 -0.06
CA TYR A 79 2.70 -9.70 -1.16
C TYR A 79 1.49 -9.97 -2.03
N PHE A 80 0.86 -8.93 -2.49
CA PHE A 80 -0.28 -9.01 -3.42
C PHE A 80 -0.32 -7.75 -4.29
N ARG A 81 -1.22 -7.73 -5.27
CA ARG A 81 -1.34 -6.60 -6.20
C ARG A 81 -2.68 -5.91 -6.06
N ASP A 82 -2.69 -4.58 -6.20
CA ASP A 82 -3.93 -3.85 -6.39
C ASP A 82 -4.36 -3.92 -7.87
N PRO A 83 -5.57 -3.43 -8.22
CA PRO A 83 -6.02 -3.45 -9.61
C PRO A 83 -5.12 -2.70 -10.60
N SER A 84 -4.34 -1.74 -10.14
CA SER A 84 -3.40 -0.98 -10.97
C SER A 84 -2.03 -1.65 -11.09
N GLY A 85 -1.83 -2.80 -10.46
CA GLY A 85 -0.57 -3.54 -10.51
C GLY A 85 0.47 -3.11 -9.49
N ASN A 86 0.12 -2.24 -8.55
CA ASN A 86 1.05 -1.88 -7.48
C ASN A 86 1.30 -3.08 -6.56
N SER A 87 2.55 -3.24 -6.12
CA SER A 87 2.94 -4.27 -5.17
C SER A 87 2.61 -3.82 -3.77
N LEU A 88 1.77 -4.56 -3.08
CA LEU A 88 1.40 -4.29 -1.70
C LEU A 88 1.96 -5.40 -0.81
N GLU A 89 2.34 -5.03 0.39
CA GLU A 89 2.94 -5.96 1.34
C GLU A 89 2.37 -5.76 2.72
N PHE A 90 2.12 -6.85 3.43
CA PHE A 90 2.03 -6.84 4.89
C PHE A 90 3.30 -7.47 5.44
N ALA A 91 3.92 -6.81 6.40
CA ALA A 91 5.18 -7.28 6.98
C ALA A 91 5.20 -7.08 8.48
N GLU A 92 5.83 -8.03 9.18
CA GLU A 92 6.05 -7.88 10.62
C GLU A 92 7.15 -6.85 10.86
N PRO A 93 6.92 -5.84 11.73
CA PRO A 93 7.93 -4.82 12.02
C PRO A 93 9.25 -5.37 12.56
N LYS A 94 9.25 -6.55 13.15
CA LYS A 94 10.47 -7.15 13.70
C LYS A 94 11.56 -7.43 12.65
N ILE A 95 11.20 -7.46 11.36
CA ILE A 95 12.21 -7.63 10.31
C ILE A 95 13.19 -6.45 10.25
N TRP A 96 12.81 -5.32 10.83
CA TRP A 96 13.65 -4.12 10.96
C TRP A 96 14.08 -3.83 12.40
N GLY A 97 13.87 -4.77 13.32
CA GLY A 97 14.17 -4.58 14.73
C GLY A 97 13.19 -3.71 15.50
N LEU A 98 11.99 -3.59 14.98
CA LEU A 98 10.93 -2.77 15.59
C LEU A 98 9.91 -3.58 16.40
#